data_be38d57b92c3bb652a0c80aa30f22bc9
#
_entry.id   be38d57b92c3bb652a0c80aa30f22bc9
#
_cell.length_a   1.000
_cell.length_b   1.000
_cell.length_c   1.000
_cell.angle_alpha   90.00
_cell.angle_beta   90.00
_cell.angle_gamma   90.00
#
_symmetry.space_group_name_H-M   'P 1'
#
loop_
_entity.id
_entity.type
_entity.pdbx_description
1 polymer ?
#
loop_
_entity_poly.entity_id
_entity_poly.type
_entity_poly.pdbx_seq_one_letter_code
_entity_poly.pdbx_strand_id
1 'polypeptide(L)'
;MKIAIVGKGGSGKSTTSWLLSRFLAQTYSVLAIDADHNMDLASILGFEVKDDTRTFHRVHSEFQQIVGLEQDTKWSRIVLEDRVLPQFTFQPLDEFTQSISYEIDPHISLQVVGLGAEDILYSSRCAHGHSGPLKFYLPLLQEGDNQVIIDGVAGADMLHFGLFCGVDALVGVVEPHINSKKVFEQLRVLAAKLDIPFYGILNKPRENDLYNNIKQEYKDILLGEIPIDEAIIEYNFEGLNANTNEALKDIWSELQSRYIKVDTLARLRDFESKRAEKAVM
;
A
#
# COMPACT_ATOMS: atom_id res chain seq x y z
N MET A 1 -3.75 1.59 11.89
CA MET A 1 -3.50 0.34 11.10
C MET A 1 -2.93 0.72 9.74
N LYS A 2 -1.91 0.00 9.28
CA LYS A 2 -1.27 0.21 7.96
C LYS A 2 -1.50 -1.01 7.07
N ILE A 3 -2.24 -0.84 5.96
CA ILE A 3 -2.65 -1.93 5.07
C ILE A 3 -2.17 -1.64 3.66
N ALA A 4 -1.52 -2.61 3.02
CA ALA A 4 -1.18 -2.50 1.61
C ALA A 4 -2.10 -3.36 0.75
N ILE A 5 -2.67 -2.74 -0.27
CA ILE A 5 -3.52 -3.39 -1.27
C ILE A 5 -2.61 -3.87 -2.41
N VAL A 6 -2.62 -5.17 -2.66
CA VAL A 6 -1.72 -5.83 -3.61
C VAL A 6 -2.51 -6.73 -4.57
N GLY A 7 -1.93 -7.06 -5.71
CA GLY A 7 -2.60 -7.94 -6.68
C GLY A 7 -2.06 -7.76 -8.09
N LYS A 8 -2.65 -8.46 -9.05
CA LYS A 8 -2.30 -8.37 -10.47
C LYS A 8 -2.62 -6.98 -11.02
N GLY A 9 -1.85 -6.51 -12.01
CA GLY A 9 -2.21 -5.33 -12.80
C GLY A 9 -3.63 -5.46 -13.39
N GLY A 10 -4.48 -4.45 -13.15
CA GLY A 10 -5.87 -4.44 -13.58
C GLY A 10 -6.85 -5.21 -12.68
N SER A 11 -6.43 -5.81 -11.56
CA SER A 11 -7.34 -6.51 -10.64
C SER A 11 -8.25 -5.58 -9.82
N GLY A 12 -8.04 -4.27 -9.88
CA GLY A 12 -8.83 -3.29 -9.13
C GLY A 12 -8.19 -2.88 -7.79
N LYS A 13 -6.87 -2.98 -7.66
CA LYS A 13 -6.14 -2.52 -6.46
C LYS A 13 -6.45 -1.05 -6.13
N SER A 14 -6.17 -0.14 -7.05
CA SER A 14 -6.36 1.30 -6.86
C SER A 14 -7.83 1.65 -6.60
N THR A 15 -8.75 0.96 -7.28
CA THR A 15 -10.19 1.07 -7.01
C THR A 15 -10.53 0.58 -5.59
N THR A 16 -9.96 -0.54 -5.15
CA THR A 16 -10.16 -1.06 -3.79
C THR A 16 -9.54 -0.12 -2.74
N SER A 17 -8.35 0.43 -3.02
CA SER A 17 -7.69 1.42 -2.17
C SER A 17 -8.54 2.67 -2.02
N TRP A 18 -9.12 3.17 -3.12
CA TRP A 18 -10.05 4.29 -3.13
C TRP A 18 -11.32 3.99 -2.32
N LEU A 19 -11.99 2.85 -2.57
CA LEU A 19 -13.20 2.44 -1.85
C LEU A 19 -12.97 2.38 -0.34
N LEU A 20 -11.90 1.71 0.08
CA LEU A 20 -11.55 1.59 1.50
C LEU A 20 -11.20 2.96 2.10
N SER A 21 -10.45 3.80 1.39
CA SER A 21 -10.10 5.14 1.86
C SER A 21 -11.36 5.99 2.09
N ARG A 22 -12.28 6.01 1.14
CA ARG A 22 -13.56 6.75 1.26
C ARG A 22 -14.46 6.19 2.35
N PHE A 23 -14.57 4.86 2.44
CA PHE A 23 -15.36 4.20 3.47
C PHE A 23 -14.82 4.50 4.87
N LEU A 24 -13.52 4.37 5.06
CA LEU A 24 -12.88 4.60 6.35
C LEU A 24 -12.87 6.07 6.78
N ALA A 25 -12.83 6.99 5.83
CA ALA A 25 -12.89 8.43 6.08
C ALA A 25 -14.20 8.89 6.74
N GLN A 26 -15.25 8.06 6.70
CA GLN A 26 -16.49 8.33 7.45
C GLN A 26 -16.31 8.24 8.97
N THR A 27 -15.25 7.60 9.45
CA THR A 27 -15.02 7.35 10.89
C THR A 27 -13.61 7.72 11.35
N TYR A 28 -12.61 7.65 10.49
CA TYR A 28 -11.20 7.83 10.80
C TYR A 28 -10.59 8.91 9.93
N SER A 29 -9.44 9.46 10.34
CA SER A 29 -8.55 10.11 9.39
C SER A 29 -7.78 9.04 8.61
N VAL A 30 -7.69 9.20 7.31
CA VAL A 30 -7.07 8.24 6.39
C VAL A 30 -5.89 8.86 5.68
N LEU A 31 -4.74 8.20 5.75
CA LEU A 31 -3.61 8.49 4.89
C LEU A 31 -3.60 7.49 3.74
N ALA A 32 -3.96 7.96 2.56
CA ALA A 32 -3.84 7.20 1.32
C ALA A 32 -2.44 7.41 0.75
N ILE A 33 -1.72 6.32 0.45
CA ILE A 33 -0.39 6.38 -0.14
C ILE A 33 -0.43 5.68 -1.50
N ASP A 34 -0.23 6.44 -2.57
CA ASP A 34 -0.07 5.89 -3.90
C ASP A 34 1.39 5.48 -4.11
N ALA A 35 1.65 4.18 -3.98
CA ALA A 35 2.98 3.59 -4.12
C ALA A 35 3.28 3.08 -5.53
N ASP A 36 2.32 3.14 -6.46
CA ASP A 36 2.52 2.80 -7.87
C ASP A 36 3.00 4.02 -8.65
N HIS A 37 3.94 3.81 -9.56
CA HIS A 37 4.44 4.87 -10.44
C HIS A 37 3.42 5.33 -11.49
N ASN A 38 2.36 4.57 -11.75
CA ASN A 38 1.25 4.98 -12.62
C ASN A 38 0.33 6.02 -11.96
N MET A 39 0.38 6.15 -10.65
CA MET A 39 -0.39 7.14 -9.88
C MET A 39 -1.92 7.04 -10.10
N ASP A 40 -2.41 5.80 -10.23
CA ASP A 40 -3.83 5.55 -10.48
C ASP A 40 -4.70 5.98 -9.30
N LEU A 41 -4.26 5.74 -8.06
CA LEU A 41 -5.01 6.15 -6.86
C LEU A 41 -5.10 7.68 -6.76
N ALA A 42 -4.00 8.40 -7.02
CA ALA A 42 -3.99 9.85 -7.02
C ALA A 42 -5.01 10.41 -8.03
N SER A 43 -5.00 9.86 -9.25
CA SER A 43 -5.94 10.24 -10.32
C SER A 43 -7.40 9.98 -9.91
N ILE A 44 -7.70 8.80 -9.35
CA ILE A 44 -9.05 8.43 -8.89
C ILE A 44 -9.53 9.34 -7.75
N LEU A 45 -8.61 9.78 -6.87
CA LEU A 45 -8.90 10.74 -5.82
C LEU A 45 -9.03 12.20 -6.31
N GLY A 46 -8.85 12.42 -7.63
CA GLY A 46 -8.96 13.75 -8.24
C GLY A 46 -7.72 14.62 -8.05
N PHE A 47 -6.58 14.03 -7.70
CA PHE A 47 -5.33 14.75 -7.51
C PHE A 47 -4.42 14.62 -8.75
N GLU A 48 -4.02 15.77 -9.28
CA GLU A 48 -3.08 15.86 -10.40
C GLU A 48 -1.65 16.08 -9.88
N VAL A 49 -0.75 15.15 -10.20
CA VAL A 49 0.67 15.28 -9.87
C VAL A 49 1.34 16.24 -10.88
N LYS A 50 1.82 17.36 -10.39
CA LYS A 50 2.49 18.42 -11.17
C LYS A 50 4.00 18.40 -10.92
N ASP A 51 4.73 19.20 -11.70
CA ASP A 51 6.20 19.29 -11.60
C ASP A 51 6.70 19.83 -10.25
N ASP A 52 5.91 20.59 -9.54
CA ASP A 52 6.19 21.10 -8.20
C ASP A 52 5.64 20.21 -7.06
N THR A 53 4.90 19.16 -7.38
CA THR A 53 4.36 18.22 -6.38
C THR A 53 5.49 17.51 -5.64
N ARG A 54 5.53 17.61 -4.32
CA ARG A 54 6.50 16.91 -3.47
C ARG A 54 6.11 15.44 -3.34
N THR A 55 6.75 14.58 -4.11
CA THR A 55 6.58 13.13 -4.07
C THR A 55 7.75 12.47 -3.33
N PHE A 56 7.60 11.24 -2.86
CA PHE A 56 8.72 10.51 -2.23
C PHE A 56 9.95 10.42 -3.14
N HIS A 57 9.75 10.35 -4.44
CA HIS A 57 10.84 10.39 -5.39
C HIS A 57 11.60 11.72 -5.32
N ARG A 58 10.90 12.85 -5.31
CA ARG A 58 11.52 14.20 -5.34
C ARG A 58 12.16 14.58 -4.01
N VAL A 59 11.60 14.14 -2.89
CA VAL A 59 12.18 14.40 -1.56
C VAL A 59 13.20 13.35 -1.13
N HIS A 60 13.61 12.46 -2.03
CA HIS A 60 14.50 11.34 -1.75
C HIS A 60 15.77 11.74 -0.99
N SER A 61 16.49 12.75 -1.45
CA SER A 61 17.75 13.20 -0.83
C SER A 61 17.53 13.88 0.51
N GLU A 62 16.44 14.65 0.64
CA GLU A 62 16.01 15.26 1.90
C GLU A 62 15.68 14.17 2.93
N PHE A 63 14.90 13.17 2.53
CA PHE A 63 14.54 12.06 3.40
C PHE A 63 15.77 11.26 3.85
N GLN A 64 16.76 11.05 2.96
CA GLN A 64 18.03 10.41 3.35
C GLN A 64 18.73 11.19 4.46
N GLN A 65 18.78 12.50 4.39
CA GLN A 65 19.39 13.33 5.45
C GLN A 65 18.61 13.21 6.77
N ILE A 66 17.27 13.25 6.71
CA ILE A 66 16.42 13.14 7.91
C ILE A 66 16.64 11.80 8.63
N VAL A 67 16.78 10.69 7.90
CA VAL A 67 17.04 9.38 8.48
C VAL A 67 18.54 9.11 8.74
N GLY A 68 19.40 10.13 8.60
CA GLY A 68 20.82 10.06 8.90
C GLY A 68 21.64 9.21 7.92
N LEU A 69 21.20 9.14 6.66
CA LEU A 69 21.92 8.44 5.60
C LEU A 69 22.79 9.42 4.80
N GLU A 70 23.95 8.95 4.34
CA GLU A 70 24.76 9.70 3.38
C GLU A 70 24.03 9.83 2.04
N GLN A 71 24.22 10.96 1.37
CA GLN A 71 23.79 11.15 0.00
C GLN A 71 24.34 10.02 -0.88
N ASP A 72 23.54 9.52 -1.79
CA ASP A 72 23.86 8.39 -2.67
C ASP A 72 23.90 6.99 -2.00
N THR A 73 23.60 6.87 -0.72
CA THR A 73 23.40 5.56 -0.09
C THR A 73 22.28 4.79 -0.80
N LYS A 74 22.61 3.62 -1.34
CA LYS A 74 21.58 2.76 -1.95
C LYS A 74 20.66 2.21 -0.86
N TRP A 75 19.36 2.44 -0.97
CA TRP A 75 18.32 1.91 -0.07
C TRP A 75 18.42 0.39 0.17
N SER A 76 19.09 -0.31 -0.72
CA SER A 76 19.35 -1.74 -0.63
C SER A 76 20.58 -2.12 0.23
N ARG A 77 21.33 -1.16 0.75
CA ARG A 77 22.59 -1.41 1.48
C ARG A 77 22.64 -0.70 2.83
N ILE A 78 21.50 -0.45 3.43
CA ILE A 78 21.43 0.26 4.69
C ILE A 78 21.55 -0.75 5.83
N VAL A 79 22.48 -0.50 6.72
CA VAL A 79 22.62 -1.21 7.98
C VAL A 79 21.98 -0.34 9.06
N LEU A 80 20.97 -0.89 9.74
CA LEU A 80 20.16 -0.18 10.75
C LEU A 80 20.62 -0.45 12.19
N GLU A 81 21.72 -1.20 12.36
CA GLU A 81 22.25 -1.53 13.68
C GLU A 81 22.57 -0.24 14.44
N ASP A 82 22.05 -0.13 15.66
CA ASP A 82 22.31 0.93 16.63
C ASP A 82 22.01 2.39 16.21
N ARG A 83 21.28 2.62 15.12
CA ARG A 83 20.87 3.97 14.72
C ARG A 83 19.61 4.41 15.47
N VAL A 84 19.66 5.61 16.00
CA VAL A 84 18.47 6.33 16.44
C VAL A 84 17.76 6.85 15.18
N LEU A 85 16.60 6.29 14.86
CA LEU A 85 15.81 6.69 13.71
C LEU A 85 14.76 7.71 14.13
N PRO A 86 14.41 8.68 13.28
CA PRO A 86 13.32 9.61 13.55
C PRO A 86 11.99 8.85 13.59
N GLN A 87 10.98 9.48 14.18
CA GLN A 87 9.58 9.04 14.10
C GLN A 87 8.80 10.08 13.30
N PHE A 88 7.93 9.59 12.43
CA PHE A 88 6.97 10.41 11.71
C PHE A 88 5.58 10.18 12.30
N THR A 89 4.72 11.17 12.21
CA THR A 89 3.37 11.09 12.79
C THR A 89 2.30 11.50 11.77
N PHE A 90 1.19 10.78 11.82
CA PHE A 90 -0.04 11.12 11.11
C PHE A 90 -1.14 11.42 12.13
N GLN A 91 -1.61 12.65 12.13
CA GLN A 91 -2.58 13.20 13.07
C GLN A 91 -2.10 13.22 14.56
N PRO A 92 -1.42 14.30 14.97
CA PRO A 92 -1.06 15.45 14.11
C PRO A 92 0.09 15.11 13.16
N LEU A 93 0.11 15.77 11.99
CA LEU A 93 1.20 15.64 11.03
C LEU A 93 2.49 16.28 11.58
N ASP A 94 3.60 15.54 11.55
CA ASP A 94 4.92 16.16 11.70
C ASP A 94 5.28 17.00 10.46
N GLU A 95 6.34 17.80 10.57
CA GLU A 95 6.77 18.73 9.52
C GLU A 95 7.05 18.03 8.18
N PHE A 96 7.77 16.89 8.22
CA PHE A 96 8.09 16.15 7.00
C PHE A 96 6.83 15.52 6.40
N THR A 97 6.05 14.81 7.22
CA THR A 97 4.80 14.18 6.78
C THR A 97 3.84 15.21 6.19
N GLN A 98 3.71 16.38 6.82
CA GLN A 98 2.91 17.49 6.30
C GLN A 98 3.42 17.98 4.93
N SER A 99 4.73 18.07 4.75
CA SER A 99 5.33 18.62 3.53
C SER A 99 5.10 17.78 2.28
N ILE A 100 4.77 16.48 2.44
CA ILE A 100 4.51 15.52 1.35
C ILE A 100 3.07 15.03 1.31
N SER A 101 2.19 15.56 2.17
CA SER A 101 0.77 15.16 2.24
C SER A 101 -0.12 16.22 1.62
N TYR A 102 -1.08 15.78 0.84
CA TYR A 102 -2.06 16.61 0.16
C TYR A 102 -3.46 16.30 0.68
N GLU A 103 -4.16 17.30 1.16
CA GLU A 103 -5.54 17.16 1.60
C GLU A 103 -6.45 16.95 0.38
N ILE A 104 -7.13 15.81 0.35
CA ILE A 104 -8.14 15.47 -0.66
C ILE A 104 -9.53 15.86 -0.17
N ASP A 105 -9.79 15.58 1.10
CA ASP A 105 -10.94 16.08 1.85
C ASP A 105 -10.56 16.13 3.35
N PRO A 106 -11.44 16.64 4.24
CA PRO A 106 -11.09 16.83 5.66
C PRO A 106 -10.61 15.57 6.38
N HIS A 107 -10.90 14.39 5.85
CA HIS A 107 -10.56 13.10 6.46
C HIS A 107 -9.61 12.25 5.61
N ILE A 108 -9.25 12.69 4.40
CA ILE A 108 -8.32 11.95 3.52
C ILE A 108 -7.14 12.84 3.15
N SER A 109 -5.95 12.41 3.54
CA SER A 109 -4.67 12.94 3.05
C SER A 109 -4.04 11.95 2.07
N LEU A 110 -3.42 12.48 1.01
CA LEU A 110 -2.75 11.68 -0.02
C LEU A 110 -1.24 11.94 0.01
N GLN A 111 -0.47 10.87 -0.09
CA GLN A 111 0.96 10.91 -0.41
C GLN A 111 1.22 10.10 -1.68
N VAL A 112 2.19 10.53 -2.47
CA VAL A 112 2.49 9.93 -3.78
C VAL A 112 3.97 9.58 -3.88
N VAL A 113 4.27 8.37 -4.31
CA VAL A 113 5.66 7.97 -4.62
C VAL A 113 6.12 8.56 -5.94
N GLY A 114 5.27 8.70 -6.87
CA GLY A 114 5.24 9.07 -8.28
C GLY A 114 6.39 9.85 -8.88
N LEU A 115 6.48 9.69 -10.19
CA LEU A 115 7.43 10.31 -11.09
C LEU A 115 6.71 11.31 -11.98
N GLY A 116 7.25 12.51 -12.15
CA GLY A 116 6.83 13.40 -13.23
C GLY A 116 7.23 12.85 -14.61
N ALA A 117 6.64 13.38 -15.67
CA ALA A 117 6.94 12.94 -17.04
C ALA A 117 8.43 13.04 -17.40
N GLU A 118 9.11 14.09 -16.95
CA GLU A 118 10.55 14.27 -17.13
C GLU A 118 11.37 13.23 -16.37
N ASP A 119 10.96 12.89 -15.15
CA ASP A 119 11.62 11.85 -14.34
C ASP A 119 11.55 10.49 -15.02
N ILE A 120 10.42 10.15 -15.65
CA ILE A 120 10.24 8.91 -16.40
C ILE A 120 11.19 8.84 -17.59
N LEU A 121 11.35 9.96 -18.30
CA LEU A 121 12.17 10.04 -19.52
C LEU A 121 13.67 10.03 -19.22
N TYR A 122 14.11 10.69 -18.16
CA TYR A 122 15.52 10.99 -17.92
C TYR A 122 16.11 10.30 -16.69
N SER A 123 15.30 9.61 -15.89
CA SER A 123 15.81 8.91 -14.72
C SER A 123 16.66 7.70 -15.11
N SER A 124 17.87 7.65 -14.59
CA SER A 124 18.74 6.47 -14.69
C SER A 124 18.37 5.35 -13.69
N ARG A 125 17.38 5.60 -12.84
CA ARG A 125 16.92 4.65 -11.82
C ARG A 125 15.78 3.81 -12.38
N CYS A 126 15.74 2.52 -12.04
CA CYS A 126 14.55 1.72 -12.33
C CYS A 126 13.36 2.22 -11.49
N ALA A 127 12.14 2.03 -11.99
CA ALA A 127 10.91 2.43 -11.32
C ALA A 127 10.87 2.03 -9.82
N HIS A 128 11.37 0.86 -9.49
CA HIS A 128 11.46 0.34 -8.13
C HIS A 128 12.42 1.11 -7.19
N GLY A 129 13.42 1.80 -7.72
CA GLY A 129 14.34 2.64 -6.93
C GLY A 129 13.68 3.88 -6.32
N HIS A 130 12.54 4.29 -6.86
CA HIS A 130 11.81 5.48 -6.44
C HIS A 130 10.98 5.28 -5.17
N SER A 131 10.58 4.04 -4.87
CA SER A 131 9.87 3.69 -3.63
C SER A 131 10.80 3.44 -2.43
N GLY A 132 12.11 3.62 -2.61
CA GLY A 132 13.11 3.42 -1.55
C GLY A 132 12.84 4.20 -0.25
N PRO A 133 12.50 5.49 -0.29
CA PRO A 133 12.14 6.26 0.90
C PRO A 133 10.96 5.64 1.66
N LEU A 134 9.94 5.17 0.97
CA LEU A 134 8.73 4.60 1.55
C LEU A 134 9.03 3.35 2.41
N LYS A 135 10.03 2.56 2.03
CA LYS A 135 10.51 1.40 2.79
C LYS A 135 10.90 1.75 4.24
N PHE A 136 11.46 2.93 4.45
CA PHE A 136 11.86 3.42 5.78
C PHE A 136 10.80 4.30 6.41
N TYR A 137 10.10 5.09 5.63
CA TYR A 137 9.05 5.96 6.12
C TYR A 137 7.90 5.17 6.76
N LEU A 138 7.39 4.13 6.11
CA LEU A 138 6.26 3.34 6.61
C LEU A 138 6.51 2.69 7.99
N PRO A 139 7.66 2.04 8.25
CA PRO A 139 7.95 1.50 9.58
C PRO A 139 8.11 2.58 10.65
N LEU A 140 8.54 3.78 10.28
CA LEU A 140 8.77 4.90 11.19
C LEU A 140 7.54 5.78 11.39
N LEU A 141 6.49 5.59 10.59
CA LEU A 141 5.24 6.33 10.69
C LEU A 141 4.36 5.78 11.82
N GLN A 142 3.97 6.68 12.72
CA GLN A 142 3.01 6.42 13.80
C GLN A 142 1.63 6.92 13.35
N GLU A 143 0.74 6.00 13.05
CA GLU A 143 -0.60 6.31 12.56
C GLU A 143 -1.61 6.60 13.69
N GLY A 144 -1.28 6.22 14.94
CA GLY A 144 -2.23 6.29 16.07
C GLY A 144 -3.48 5.45 15.81
N ASP A 145 -4.65 6.02 16.09
CA ASP A 145 -5.96 5.37 15.85
C ASP A 145 -6.44 5.52 14.39
N ASN A 146 -5.64 6.16 13.54
CA ASN A 146 -5.98 6.43 12.15
C ASN A 146 -5.63 5.25 11.22
N GLN A 147 -6.02 5.37 9.95
CA GLN A 147 -5.83 4.31 8.97
C GLN A 147 -4.84 4.77 7.88
N VAL A 148 -3.97 3.87 7.45
CA VAL A 148 -3.05 4.09 6.33
C VAL A 148 -3.33 3.03 5.28
N ILE A 149 -3.77 3.46 4.11
CA ILE A 149 -4.06 2.60 2.96
C ILE A 149 -2.98 2.83 1.91
N ILE A 150 -2.23 1.79 1.59
CA ILE A 150 -1.16 1.85 0.61
C ILE A 150 -1.62 1.14 -0.66
N ASP A 151 -1.73 1.86 -1.76
CA ASP A 151 -1.97 1.27 -3.10
C ASP A 151 -0.64 0.73 -3.64
N GLY A 152 -0.50 -0.58 -3.59
CA GLY A 152 0.75 -1.26 -3.92
C GLY A 152 0.97 -1.42 -5.42
N VAL A 153 2.25 -1.46 -5.81
CA VAL A 153 2.66 -1.83 -7.18
C VAL A 153 2.09 -3.19 -7.57
N ALA A 154 1.88 -3.38 -8.87
CA ALA A 154 1.35 -4.65 -9.39
C ALA A 154 2.31 -5.82 -9.15
N GLY A 155 1.75 -7.00 -8.84
CA GLY A 155 2.53 -8.22 -8.65
C GLY A 155 3.26 -8.29 -7.31
N ALA A 156 4.43 -8.93 -7.30
CA ALA A 156 5.21 -9.20 -6.10
C ALA A 156 6.21 -8.09 -5.72
N ASP A 157 6.25 -7.00 -6.47
CA ASP A 157 7.27 -5.95 -6.33
C ASP A 157 7.20 -5.26 -4.97
N MET A 158 6.01 -5.11 -4.40
CA MET A 158 5.82 -4.63 -3.03
C MET A 158 6.60 -5.46 -2.00
N LEU A 159 6.70 -6.77 -2.21
CA LEU A 159 7.41 -7.69 -1.33
C LEU A 159 8.91 -7.72 -1.62
N HIS A 160 9.31 -7.47 -2.85
CA HIS A 160 10.71 -7.58 -3.28
C HIS A 160 11.62 -6.53 -2.62
N PHE A 161 11.14 -5.30 -2.44
CA PHE A 161 11.96 -4.17 -1.97
C PHE A 161 11.89 -3.90 -0.48
N GLY A 162 11.14 -4.71 0.29
CA GLY A 162 10.99 -4.52 1.73
C GLY A 162 9.96 -3.45 2.11
N LEU A 163 9.13 -2.97 1.19
CA LEU A 163 8.00 -2.06 1.49
C LEU A 163 7.01 -2.70 2.47
N PHE A 164 6.89 -4.03 2.41
CA PHE A 164 6.08 -4.82 3.32
C PHE A 164 6.48 -4.69 4.79
N CYS A 165 7.72 -4.29 5.08
CA CYS A 165 8.18 -4.15 6.47
C CYS A 165 7.34 -3.13 7.24
N GLY A 166 6.82 -2.13 6.55
CA GLY A 166 6.07 -1.04 7.15
C GLY A 166 4.57 -1.24 7.26
N VAL A 167 4.02 -2.41 6.90
CA VAL A 167 2.57 -2.66 6.94
C VAL A 167 2.18 -3.70 7.97
N ASP A 168 0.97 -3.57 8.52
CA ASP A 168 0.42 -4.56 9.45
C ASP A 168 -0.11 -5.79 8.70
N ALA A 169 -0.69 -5.59 7.51
CA ALA A 169 -1.21 -6.66 6.68
C ALA A 169 -1.14 -6.31 5.18
N LEU A 170 -1.14 -7.35 4.36
CA LEU A 170 -1.36 -7.29 2.93
C LEU A 170 -2.79 -7.75 2.61
N VAL A 171 -3.48 -7.00 1.78
CA VAL A 171 -4.80 -7.36 1.26
C VAL A 171 -4.69 -7.58 -0.25
N GLY A 172 -4.74 -8.83 -0.65
CA GLY A 172 -4.68 -9.26 -2.05
C GLY A 172 -6.03 -9.08 -2.74
N VAL A 173 -6.05 -8.39 -3.88
CA VAL A 173 -7.24 -8.27 -4.73
C VAL A 173 -7.18 -9.33 -5.82
N VAL A 174 -8.17 -10.22 -5.84
CA VAL A 174 -8.28 -11.31 -6.82
C VAL A 174 -9.59 -11.21 -7.60
N GLU A 175 -9.51 -11.38 -8.92
CA GLU A 175 -10.67 -11.53 -9.80
C GLU A 175 -10.83 -13.02 -10.18
N PRO A 176 -12.03 -13.49 -10.55
CA PRO A 176 -12.25 -14.84 -11.05
C PRO A 176 -11.67 -15.04 -12.46
N HIS A 177 -10.36 -14.85 -12.57
CA HIS A 177 -9.54 -14.99 -13.76
C HIS A 177 -8.24 -15.73 -13.44
N ILE A 178 -7.82 -16.68 -14.29
CA ILE A 178 -6.66 -17.58 -14.05
C ILE A 178 -5.39 -16.81 -13.68
N ASN A 179 -5.06 -15.76 -14.43
CA ASN A 179 -3.84 -14.98 -14.16
C ASN A 179 -3.94 -14.17 -12.86
N SER A 180 -5.13 -13.73 -12.46
CA SER A 180 -5.34 -13.03 -11.19
C SER A 180 -5.16 -13.99 -10.02
N LYS A 181 -5.77 -15.18 -10.08
CA LYS A 181 -5.59 -16.25 -9.09
C LYS A 181 -4.12 -16.64 -8.94
N LYS A 182 -3.39 -16.79 -10.06
CA LYS A 182 -1.96 -17.14 -10.04
C LYS A 182 -1.12 -16.10 -9.28
N VAL A 183 -1.34 -14.81 -9.55
CA VAL A 183 -0.62 -13.73 -8.85
C VAL A 183 -1.03 -13.67 -7.38
N PHE A 184 -2.30 -13.83 -7.07
CA PHE A 184 -2.80 -13.88 -5.69
C PHE A 184 -2.12 -15.01 -4.89
N GLU A 185 -2.04 -16.20 -5.46
CA GLU A 185 -1.36 -17.35 -4.84
C GLU A 185 0.14 -17.09 -4.64
N GLN A 186 0.81 -16.48 -5.61
CA GLN A 186 2.22 -16.10 -5.47
C GLN A 186 2.42 -15.13 -4.30
N LEU A 187 1.56 -14.12 -4.19
CA LEU A 187 1.61 -13.14 -3.10
C LEU A 187 1.35 -13.81 -1.74
N ARG A 188 0.35 -14.69 -1.65
CA ARG A 188 0.05 -15.45 -0.44
C ARG A 188 1.23 -16.29 0.04
N VAL A 189 1.86 -17.03 -0.88
CA VAL A 189 3.04 -17.86 -0.57
C VAL A 189 4.23 -17.01 -0.12
N LEU A 190 4.47 -15.86 -0.75
CA LEU A 190 5.54 -14.94 -0.36
C LEU A 190 5.27 -14.29 1.00
N ALA A 191 4.04 -13.85 1.24
CA ALA A 191 3.63 -13.27 2.51
C ALA A 191 3.84 -14.26 3.66
N ALA A 192 3.45 -15.53 3.47
CA ALA A 192 3.68 -16.59 4.46
C ALA A 192 5.17 -16.81 4.74
N LYS A 193 6.05 -16.76 3.73
CA LYS A 193 7.51 -16.88 3.91
C LYS A 193 8.13 -15.70 4.65
N LEU A 194 7.48 -14.54 4.61
CA LEU A 194 7.94 -13.29 5.23
C LEU A 194 7.23 -13.03 6.57
N ASP A 195 6.39 -13.96 7.01
CA ASP A 195 5.56 -13.85 8.22
C ASP A 195 4.73 -12.55 8.24
N ILE A 196 4.01 -12.31 7.12
CA ILE A 196 3.15 -11.14 6.97
C ILE A 196 1.70 -11.62 6.92
N PRO A 197 0.79 -11.06 7.74
CA PRO A 197 -0.64 -11.31 7.61
C PRO A 197 -1.13 -11.01 6.19
N PHE A 198 -1.79 -11.99 5.57
CA PHE A 198 -2.28 -11.88 4.20
C PHE A 198 -3.76 -12.24 4.15
N TYR A 199 -4.55 -11.33 3.61
CA TYR A 199 -5.98 -11.48 3.41
C TYR A 199 -6.35 -11.27 1.95
N GLY A 200 -7.57 -11.62 1.56
CA GLY A 200 -8.06 -11.50 0.20
C GLY A 200 -9.36 -10.74 0.09
N ILE A 201 -9.52 -10.00 -1.00
CA ILE A 201 -10.80 -9.46 -1.45
C ILE A 201 -11.07 -10.00 -2.84
N LEU A 202 -12.22 -10.66 -3.03
CA LEU A 202 -12.69 -11.09 -4.34
C LEU A 202 -13.39 -9.92 -5.02
N ASN A 203 -12.80 -9.45 -6.11
CA ASN A 203 -13.31 -8.30 -6.87
C ASN A 203 -13.99 -8.74 -8.15
N LYS A 204 -15.03 -8.01 -8.57
CA LYS A 204 -15.82 -8.26 -9.79
C LYS A 204 -16.29 -9.71 -9.88
N PRO A 205 -17.00 -10.22 -8.87
CA PRO A 205 -17.44 -11.61 -8.84
C PRO A 205 -18.28 -11.91 -10.08
N ARG A 206 -17.95 -13.02 -10.75
CA ARG A 206 -18.73 -13.60 -11.85
C ARG A 206 -18.89 -15.06 -11.58
N GLU A 207 -20.11 -15.52 -11.43
CA GLU A 207 -20.40 -16.95 -11.17
C GLU A 207 -19.86 -17.83 -12.30
N ASN A 208 -18.82 -18.59 -11.98
CA ASN A 208 -18.21 -19.62 -12.80
C ASN A 208 -17.41 -20.57 -11.92
N ASP A 209 -16.88 -21.64 -12.49
CA ASP A 209 -16.12 -22.66 -11.74
C ASP A 209 -14.91 -22.06 -11.02
N LEU A 210 -14.25 -21.09 -11.62
CA LEU A 210 -13.09 -20.44 -11.02
C LEU A 210 -13.46 -19.56 -9.82
N TYR A 211 -14.60 -18.87 -9.88
CA TYR A 211 -15.15 -18.11 -8.77
C TYR A 211 -15.41 -19.04 -7.56
N ASN A 212 -16.12 -20.15 -7.78
CA ASN A 212 -16.40 -21.14 -6.73
C ASN A 212 -15.12 -21.75 -6.16
N ASN A 213 -14.15 -22.04 -7.03
CA ASN A 213 -12.85 -22.55 -6.62
C ASN A 213 -12.09 -21.54 -5.74
N ILE A 214 -12.03 -20.25 -6.10
CA ILE A 214 -11.39 -19.20 -5.32
C ILE A 214 -12.06 -19.08 -3.94
N LYS A 215 -13.40 -19.05 -3.90
CA LYS A 215 -14.14 -18.97 -2.62
C LYS A 215 -13.86 -20.14 -1.70
N GLN A 216 -13.83 -21.35 -2.25
CA GLN A 216 -13.58 -22.55 -1.46
C GLN A 216 -12.13 -22.65 -1.00
N GLU A 217 -11.18 -22.40 -1.88
CA GLU A 217 -9.74 -22.55 -1.61
C GLU A 217 -9.21 -21.51 -0.63
N TYR A 218 -9.73 -20.27 -0.72
CA TYR A 218 -9.23 -19.15 0.10
C TYR A 218 -10.23 -18.68 1.18
N LYS A 219 -11.26 -19.49 1.50
CA LYS A 219 -12.32 -19.14 2.46
C LYS A 219 -11.82 -18.60 3.79
N ASP A 220 -10.66 -19.12 4.28
CA ASP A 220 -10.12 -18.77 5.58
C ASP A 220 -9.35 -17.44 5.57
N ILE A 221 -9.03 -16.90 4.40
CA ILE A 221 -8.31 -15.63 4.24
C ILE A 221 -9.12 -14.56 3.50
N LEU A 222 -10.22 -14.91 2.83
CA LEU A 222 -11.09 -13.93 2.21
C LEU A 222 -11.81 -13.09 3.26
N LEU A 223 -11.75 -11.78 3.09
CA LEU A 223 -12.49 -10.80 3.90
C LEU A 223 -13.91 -10.57 3.37
N GLY A 224 -14.10 -10.73 2.07
CA GLY A 224 -15.38 -10.50 1.40
C GLY A 224 -15.22 -10.32 -0.11
N GLU A 225 -16.29 -9.84 -0.72
CA GLU A 225 -16.40 -9.62 -2.16
C GLU A 225 -16.82 -8.18 -2.46
N ILE A 226 -16.19 -7.54 -3.43
CA ILE A 226 -16.65 -6.24 -3.94
C ILE A 226 -17.50 -6.52 -5.18
N PRO A 227 -18.81 -6.26 -5.14
CA PRO A 227 -19.69 -6.51 -6.27
C PRO A 227 -19.40 -5.58 -7.45
N ILE A 228 -19.96 -5.91 -8.61
CA ILE A 228 -19.95 -5.00 -9.75
C ILE A 228 -21.00 -3.92 -9.49
N ASP A 229 -20.58 -2.66 -9.53
CA ASP A 229 -21.41 -1.50 -9.27
C ASP A 229 -21.02 -0.39 -10.27
N GLU A 230 -22.00 0.19 -10.94
CA GLU A 230 -21.76 1.26 -11.92
C GLU A 230 -21.12 2.49 -11.26
N ALA A 231 -21.51 2.80 -10.04
CA ALA A 231 -20.93 3.91 -9.29
C ALA A 231 -19.41 3.72 -9.00
N ILE A 232 -18.94 2.48 -8.90
CA ILE A 232 -17.50 2.19 -8.82
C ILE A 232 -16.79 2.54 -10.13
N ILE A 233 -17.42 2.26 -11.27
CA ILE A 233 -16.84 2.55 -12.59
C ILE A 233 -16.71 4.06 -12.80
N GLU A 234 -17.66 4.82 -12.27
CA GLU A 234 -17.72 6.28 -12.34
C GLU A 234 -16.93 6.98 -11.23
N TYR A 235 -16.32 6.22 -10.31
CA TYR A 235 -15.68 6.73 -9.09
C TYR A 235 -16.58 7.64 -8.25
N ASN A 236 -17.88 7.31 -8.22
CA ASN A 236 -18.91 8.01 -7.46
C ASN A 236 -19.19 7.26 -6.14
N PHE A 237 -18.48 7.60 -5.07
CA PHE A 237 -18.64 6.92 -3.78
C PHE A 237 -20.05 7.09 -3.19
N GLU A 238 -20.61 8.28 -3.30
CA GLU A 238 -21.96 8.58 -2.77
C GLU A 238 -23.08 7.85 -3.55
N GLY A 239 -22.81 7.45 -4.79
CA GLY A 239 -23.72 6.69 -5.63
C GLY A 239 -23.69 5.18 -5.43
N LEU A 240 -22.82 4.66 -4.54
CA LEU A 240 -22.71 3.23 -4.29
C LEU A 240 -24.03 2.63 -3.82
N ASN A 241 -24.40 1.49 -4.38
CA ASN A 241 -25.61 0.78 -3.98
C ASN A 241 -25.48 0.15 -2.57
N ALA A 242 -26.60 -0.27 -1.99
CA ALA A 242 -26.66 -0.83 -0.64
C ALA A 242 -25.78 -2.09 -0.48
N ASN A 243 -25.71 -2.96 -1.50
CA ASN A 243 -24.93 -4.19 -1.44
C ASN A 243 -23.43 -3.89 -1.40
N THR A 244 -22.95 -2.89 -2.15
CA THR A 244 -21.54 -2.47 -2.12
C THR A 244 -21.19 -1.84 -0.78
N ASN A 245 -22.06 -1.02 -0.23
CA ASN A 245 -21.84 -0.41 1.10
C ASN A 245 -21.80 -1.48 2.21
N GLU A 246 -22.68 -2.47 2.16
CA GLU A 246 -22.66 -3.61 3.10
C GLU A 246 -21.39 -4.44 2.94
N ALA A 247 -21.00 -4.74 1.72
CA ALA A 247 -19.77 -5.47 1.44
C ALA A 247 -18.52 -4.77 2.01
N LEU A 248 -18.40 -3.44 1.87
CA LEU A 248 -17.30 -2.67 2.46
C LEU A 248 -17.30 -2.74 3.99
N LYS A 249 -18.48 -2.64 4.60
CA LYS A 249 -18.64 -2.77 6.05
C LYS A 249 -18.22 -4.17 6.54
N ASP A 250 -18.62 -5.22 5.85
CA ASP A 250 -18.29 -6.60 6.20
C ASP A 250 -16.78 -6.86 6.02
N ILE A 251 -16.19 -6.43 4.91
CA ILE A 251 -14.75 -6.51 4.65
C ILE A 251 -13.96 -5.83 5.77
N TRP A 252 -14.37 -4.63 6.16
CA TRP A 252 -13.70 -3.90 7.24
C TRP A 252 -13.85 -4.57 8.60
N SER A 253 -15.06 -5.00 8.93
CA SER A 253 -15.35 -5.72 10.17
C SER A 253 -14.52 -7.00 10.29
N GLU A 254 -14.43 -7.77 9.21
CA GLU A 254 -13.66 -9.00 9.15
C GLU A 254 -12.16 -8.72 9.30
N LEU A 255 -11.65 -7.69 8.62
CA LEU A 255 -10.26 -7.28 8.76
C LEU A 255 -9.93 -6.84 10.19
N GLN A 256 -10.80 -6.02 10.82
CA GLN A 256 -10.61 -5.60 12.21
C GLN A 256 -10.60 -6.77 13.18
N SER A 257 -11.47 -7.77 12.97
CA SER A 257 -11.56 -8.96 13.83
C SER A 257 -10.29 -9.82 13.83
N ARG A 258 -9.54 -9.77 12.73
CA ARG A 258 -8.29 -10.53 12.50
C ARG A 258 -7.03 -9.70 12.68
N TYR A 259 -7.19 -8.40 12.95
CA TYR A 259 -6.06 -7.48 13.03
C TYR A 259 -5.14 -7.77 14.20
N ILE A 260 -3.85 -7.82 13.93
CA ILE A 260 -2.79 -7.88 14.93
C ILE A 260 -1.81 -6.76 14.63
N LYS A 261 -1.59 -5.87 15.59
CA LYS A 261 -0.58 -4.81 15.47
C LYS A 261 0.81 -5.42 15.39
N VAL A 262 1.58 -5.00 14.40
CA VAL A 262 2.93 -5.50 14.14
C VAL A 262 3.96 -4.45 14.53
N ASP A 263 5.07 -4.88 15.12
CA ASP A 263 6.27 -4.03 15.26
C ASP A 263 6.97 -3.93 13.90
N THR A 264 6.56 -2.93 13.12
CA THR A 264 7.05 -2.70 11.77
C THR A 264 8.54 -2.33 11.75
N LEU A 265 9.04 -1.65 12.80
CA LEU A 265 10.46 -1.29 12.89
C LEU A 265 11.33 -2.51 13.21
N ALA A 266 10.90 -3.38 14.12
CA ALA A 266 11.60 -4.64 14.39
C ALA A 266 11.64 -5.52 13.13
N ARG A 267 10.52 -5.61 12.37
CA ARG A 267 10.48 -6.33 11.10
C ARG A 267 11.47 -5.76 10.06
N LEU A 268 11.57 -4.43 9.96
CA LEU A 268 12.53 -3.79 9.06
C LEU A 268 13.98 -4.14 9.45
N ARG A 269 14.32 -4.09 10.73
CA ARG A 269 15.66 -4.42 11.24
C ARG A 269 16.02 -5.88 10.95
N ASP A 270 15.12 -6.82 11.23
CA ASP A 270 15.31 -8.25 10.93
C ASP A 270 15.50 -8.50 9.44
N PHE A 271 14.69 -7.87 8.60
CA PHE A 271 14.79 -7.99 7.14
C PHE A 271 16.14 -7.49 6.61
N GLU A 272 16.61 -6.33 7.07
CA GLU A 272 17.88 -5.76 6.62
C GLU A 272 19.08 -6.58 7.11
N SER A 273 19.04 -7.09 8.35
CA SER A 273 20.07 -7.99 8.87
C SER A 273 20.20 -9.26 8.03
N LYS A 274 19.09 -9.96 7.78
CA LYS A 274 19.07 -11.17 6.93
C LYS A 274 19.53 -10.90 5.50
N ARG A 275 19.24 -9.71 4.98
CA ARG A 275 19.67 -9.31 3.65
C ARG A 275 21.17 -9.03 3.59
N ALA A 276 21.73 -8.37 4.60
CA ALA A 276 23.17 -8.13 4.71
C ALA A 276 23.96 -9.44 4.77
N GLU A 277 23.51 -10.41 5.55
CA GLU A 277 24.13 -11.74 5.65
C GLU A 277 24.20 -12.46 4.28
N LYS A 278 23.09 -12.41 3.51
CA LYS A 278 23.03 -13.03 2.17
C LYS A 278 23.84 -12.31 1.10
N ALA A 279 24.17 -11.04 1.29
CA ALA A 279 24.97 -10.29 0.33
C ALA A 279 26.49 -10.57 0.48
N VAL A 280 26.90 -11.22 1.57
CA VAL A 280 28.30 -11.58 1.86
C VAL A 280 28.64 -13.00 1.39
N MET A 281 27.63 -13.83 1.12
CA MET A 281 27.79 -15.16 0.52
C MET A 281 27.75 -15.12 -1.01
#